data_1d46a55c680d622fb32113b8ff56d0df
#
_entry.id   1d46a55c680d622fb32113b8ff56d0df
#
_cell.length_a   1.000
_cell.length_b   1.000
_cell.length_c   1.000
_cell.angle_alpha   90.00
_cell.angle_beta   90.00
_cell.angle_gamma   90.00
#
_symmetry.space_group_name_H-M   'P 1'
#
loop_
_entity.id
_entity.type
_entity.pdbx_description
1 polymer ?
#
loop_
_entity_poly.entity_id
_entity_poly.type
_entity_poly.pdbx_seq_one_letter_code
_entity_poly.pdbx_strand_id
1 'polypeptide(L)'
;MGGVAALAKAAGHRVSGGDANVYPPMSTQLKSLGIAVHDGYDVGQLEPRPDCVVIGNALSRGNPAVEAVLDRGIPYASGPQWLSEHVLKDRYVIAVAGTHGKTTTASMLAWILEETGHSPGFLIGGVPANFDVTARYGESKYFVVEADEYDTAFFDKRAKFVHYRPHTLILGNLEFDHADIYKDLDAILWQFHQLLRTIPKSGRIILNNADENLKTLLEMGCWSTTESFGIGERDEDWTARFLDAGERRIRVSQRGGATAEGNWQLGGSYNLENALAAIAAAKSAGVSVQQALAALSRFKGVKRRLERTATVADIAIYDDFAHHPTAIRRTIAGLKKRFPGQRIVVALEPRSNTMKLGVHNEALAASLEDASLACIYRPSDFAVEFDECLVSLGDRLHLHSDYDELVADLAAELQPGDQVVFMSNGGFGSARQKLTGTLQKSR
;
A
#
# COMPACT_ATOMS: atom_id res chain seq x y z
N MET A 1 5.62 10.52 7.19
CA MET A 1 5.80 11.94 7.56
C MET A 1 6.20 12.79 6.35
N GLY A 2 7.09 12.32 5.46
CA GLY A 2 7.55 13.10 4.30
C GLY A 2 6.44 13.64 3.38
N GLY A 3 5.37 12.87 3.14
CA GLY A 3 4.21 13.35 2.38
C GLY A 3 3.46 14.50 3.07
N VAL A 4 3.34 14.45 4.41
CA VAL A 4 2.75 15.55 5.20
C VAL A 4 3.64 16.80 5.10
N ALA A 5 4.95 16.66 5.17
CA ALA A 5 5.90 17.75 5.00
C ALA A 5 5.79 18.40 3.61
N ALA A 6 5.65 17.58 2.56
CA ALA A 6 5.43 18.06 1.19
C ALA A 6 4.12 18.86 1.05
N LEU A 7 3.03 18.37 1.65
CA LEU A 7 1.74 19.05 1.67
C LEU A 7 1.80 20.37 2.46
N ALA A 8 2.48 20.38 3.61
CA ALA A 8 2.68 21.58 4.40
C ALA A 8 3.44 22.66 3.62
N LYS A 9 4.50 22.25 2.92
CA LYS A 9 5.24 23.18 2.04
C LYS A 9 4.38 23.72 0.91
N ALA A 10 3.59 22.88 0.26
CA ALA A 10 2.66 23.28 -0.80
C ALA A 10 1.54 24.19 -0.29
N ALA A 11 1.14 24.06 0.98
CA ALA A 11 0.20 24.94 1.66
C ALA A 11 0.82 26.29 2.10
N GLY A 12 2.11 26.53 1.81
CA GLY A 12 2.79 27.80 2.09
C GLY A 12 3.54 27.87 3.43
N HIS A 13 3.63 26.76 4.18
CA HIS A 13 4.39 26.72 5.42
C HIS A 13 5.90 26.62 5.16
N ARG A 14 6.70 27.19 6.07
CA ARG A 14 8.13 26.92 6.15
C ARG A 14 8.33 25.63 6.92
N VAL A 15 8.91 24.62 6.27
CA VAL A 15 8.99 23.25 6.80
C VAL A 15 10.45 22.82 6.93
N SER A 16 10.78 22.25 8.07
CA SER A 16 12.02 21.48 8.32
C SER A 16 11.66 20.24 9.14
N GLY A 17 12.57 19.29 9.27
CA GLY A 17 12.31 18.08 10.06
C GLY A 17 13.57 17.37 10.49
N GLY A 18 13.43 16.37 11.36
CA GLY A 18 14.47 15.45 11.78
C GLY A 18 14.00 14.00 11.70
N ASP A 19 14.91 13.13 11.31
CA ASP A 19 14.68 11.68 11.27
C ASP A 19 16.04 10.97 11.27
N ALA A 20 16.14 9.83 11.91
CA ALA A 20 17.38 9.04 11.98
C ALA A 20 17.65 8.17 10.76
N ASN A 21 16.64 8.00 9.86
CA ASN A 21 16.72 7.03 8.75
C ASN A 21 16.00 7.52 7.49
N VAL A 22 16.37 8.67 6.97
CA VAL A 22 15.76 9.18 5.71
C VAL A 22 16.52 8.64 4.50
N TYR A 23 15.86 7.84 3.68
CA TYR A 23 16.44 7.22 2.49
C TYR A 23 15.55 7.41 1.25
N PRO A 24 16.09 7.20 0.03
CA PRO A 24 15.30 7.27 -1.21
C PRO A 24 14.13 6.27 -1.24
N PRO A 25 12.99 6.64 -1.83
CA PRO A 25 12.76 7.86 -2.64
C PRO A 25 12.44 9.10 -1.81
N MET A 26 12.12 8.98 -0.51
CA MET A 26 11.65 10.09 0.32
C MET A 26 12.72 11.17 0.53
N SER A 27 13.97 10.79 0.81
CA SER A 27 15.07 11.75 0.97
C SER A 27 15.27 12.60 -0.28
N THR A 28 15.18 11.98 -1.46
CA THR A 28 15.30 12.68 -2.75
C THR A 28 14.16 13.65 -2.96
N GLN A 29 12.92 13.24 -2.65
CA GLN A 29 11.73 14.07 -2.77
C GLN A 29 11.78 15.28 -1.83
N LEU A 30 12.13 15.09 -0.56
CA LEU A 30 12.25 16.20 0.40
C LEU A 30 13.34 17.19 -0.01
N LYS A 31 14.48 16.70 -0.49
CA LYS A 31 15.56 17.54 -1.01
C LYS A 31 15.12 18.35 -2.23
N SER A 32 14.43 17.76 -3.19
CA SER A 32 13.92 18.46 -4.39
C SER A 32 12.90 19.56 -4.04
N LEU A 33 12.15 19.39 -2.95
CA LEU A 33 11.24 20.39 -2.41
C LEU A 33 11.95 21.47 -1.58
N GLY A 34 13.27 21.39 -1.36
CA GLY A 34 14.01 22.30 -0.51
C GLY A 34 13.59 22.26 0.96
N ILE A 35 13.17 21.08 1.44
CA ILE A 35 12.86 20.83 2.85
C ILE A 35 14.16 20.35 3.53
N ALA A 36 14.64 21.11 4.51
CA ALA A 36 15.80 20.73 5.30
C ALA A 36 15.43 19.57 6.23
N VAL A 37 16.21 18.50 6.17
CA VAL A 37 16.08 17.33 7.05
C VAL A 37 17.38 17.15 7.80
N HIS A 38 17.30 17.17 9.14
CA HIS A 38 18.41 16.92 10.03
C HIS A 38 18.50 15.41 10.33
N ASP A 39 19.71 14.91 10.44
CA ASP A 39 19.93 13.54 10.88
C ASP A 39 19.74 13.44 12.42
N GLY A 40 18.89 12.51 12.84
CA GLY A 40 18.55 12.31 14.25
C GLY A 40 17.54 13.31 14.83
N TYR A 41 17.54 13.42 16.15
CA TYR A 41 16.53 14.13 16.95
C TYR A 41 17.17 15.10 17.95
N ASP A 42 18.19 15.86 17.49
CA ASP A 42 18.82 16.87 18.32
C ASP A 42 17.89 18.02 18.65
N VAL A 43 17.95 18.52 19.89
CA VAL A 43 17.08 19.59 20.38
C VAL A 43 17.34 20.94 19.68
N GLY A 44 18.55 21.14 19.14
CA GLY A 44 18.91 22.35 18.39
C GLY A 44 18.11 22.54 17.11
N GLN A 45 17.53 21.46 16.54
CA GLN A 45 16.63 21.58 15.37
C GLN A 45 15.29 22.26 15.68
N LEU A 46 14.97 22.49 16.97
CA LEU A 46 13.82 23.28 17.42
C LEU A 46 14.12 24.79 17.50
N GLU A 47 15.27 25.24 17.01
CA GLU A 47 15.64 26.64 16.90
C GLU A 47 15.71 27.09 15.44
N PRO A 48 15.10 28.25 15.06
CA PRO A 48 14.22 29.07 15.90
C PRO A 48 12.95 28.30 16.29
N ARG A 49 12.36 28.62 17.46
CA ARG A 49 11.16 27.96 17.97
C ARG A 49 10.09 27.83 16.88
N PRO A 50 9.62 26.61 16.56
CA PRO A 50 8.59 26.41 15.56
C PRO A 50 7.20 26.79 16.11
N ASP A 51 6.28 27.18 15.24
CA ASP A 51 4.88 27.43 15.59
C ASP A 51 4.14 26.12 15.97
N CYS A 52 4.51 25.01 15.32
CA CYS A 52 3.96 23.68 15.60
C CYS A 52 4.98 22.60 15.22
N VAL A 53 5.02 21.52 16.03
CA VAL A 53 5.81 20.33 15.74
C VAL A 53 4.87 19.17 15.39
N VAL A 54 5.04 18.59 14.21
CA VAL A 54 4.27 17.40 13.78
C VAL A 54 5.06 16.15 14.11
N ILE A 55 4.56 15.36 15.06
CA ILE A 55 5.24 14.18 15.61
C ILE A 55 4.78 12.91 14.90
N GLY A 56 5.74 12.14 14.35
CA GLY A 56 5.47 10.85 13.71
C GLY A 56 5.15 9.74 14.71
N ASN A 57 4.39 8.73 14.27
CA ASN A 57 3.95 7.62 15.13
C ASN A 57 5.08 6.68 15.61
N ALA A 58 6.23 6.70 14.95
CA ALA A 58 7.40 5.93 15.37
C ALA A 58 8.13 6.52 16.59
N LEU A 59 7.85 7.78 16.96
CA LEU A 59 8.46 8.45 18.09
C LEU A 59 7.69 8.17 19.38
N SER A 60 8.42 8.09 20.50
CA SER A 60 7.89 7.83 21.83
C SER A 60 8.52 8.74 22.88
N ARG A 61 8.01 8.66 24.11
CA ARG A 61 8.63 9.28 25.29
C ARG A 61 10.07 8.80 25.44
N GLY A 62 10.93 9.68 25.92
CA GLY A 62 12.38 9.49 25.99
C GLY A 62 13.14 9.94 24.75
N ASN A 63 12.48 10.27 23.63
CA ASN A 63 13.14 10.89 22.48
C ASN A 63 13.50 12.34 22.82
N PRO A 64 14.77 12.80 22.63
CA PRO A 64 15.22 14.14 23.07
C PRO A 64 14.38 15.30 22.50
N ALA A 65 14.04 15.23 21.22
CA ALA A 65 13.21 16.27 20.58
C ALA A 65 11.77 16.27 21.12
N VAL A 66 11.18 15.08 21.37
CA VAL A 66 9.84 14.95 21.96
C VAL A 66 9.82 15.54 23.36
N GLU A 67 10.78 15.18 24.22
CA GLU A 67 10.85 15.71 25.58
C GLU A 67 11.02 17.24 25.57
N ALA A 68 11.87 17.77 24.71
CA ALA A 68 12.05 19.22 24.60
C ALA A 68 10.79 19.96 24.10
N VAL A 69 10.01 19.35 23.21
CA VAL A 69 8.71 19.91 22.75
C VAL A 69 7.74 20.00 23.92
N LEU A 70 7.66 18.95 24.75
CA LEU A 70 6.78 18.90 25.92
C LEU A 70 7.22 19.90 27.01
N ASP A 71 8.50 19.91 27.37
CA ASP A 71 9.06 20.76 28.41
C ASP A 71 8.95 22.25 28.07
N ARG A 72 9.15 22.61 26.80
CA ARG A 72 9.07 24.01 26.33
C ARG A 72 7.64 24.44 25.99
N GLY A 73 6.64 23.59 26.13
CA GLY A 73 5.26 23.89 25.73
C GLY A 73 5.13 24.34 24.28
N ILE A 74 5.87 23.70 23.37
CA ILE A 74 5.73 23.97 21.94
C ILE A 74 4.44 23.30 21.44
N PRO A 75 3.55 24.00 20.71
CA PRO A 75 2.38 23.36 20.13
C PRO A 75 2.77 22.15 19.26
N TYR A 76 2.08 21.04 19.45
CA TYR A 76 2.35 19.82 18.67
C TYR A 76 1.06 19.14 18.22
N ALA A 77 1.17 18.39 17.12
CA ALA A 77 0.10 17.58 16.54
C ALA A 77 0.66 16.27 15.99
N SER A 78 -0.21 15.30 15.77
CA SER A 78 0.14 14.16 14.93
C SER A 78 0.05 14.50 13.44
N GLY A 79 0.68 13.68 12.58
CA GLY A 79 0.57 13.84 11.13
C GLY A 79 -0.89 13.81 10.63
N PRO A 80 -1.70 12.80 11.01
CA PRO A 80 -3.11 12.72 10.64
C PRO A 80 -3.96 13.88 11.16
N GLN A 81 -3.72 14.33 12.38
CA GLN A 81 -4.42 15.49 12.95
C GLN A 81 -4.09 16.75 12.15
N TRP A 82 -2.80 17.05 11.95
CA TRP A 82 -2.37 18.22 11.18
C TRP A 82 -2.94 18.19 9.76
N LEU A 83 -2.89 17.03 9.08
CA LEU A 83 -3.46 16.84 7.75
C LEU A 83 -4.97 17.18 7.74
N SER A 84 -5.71 16.67 8.72
CA SER A 84 -7.16 16.90 8.86
C SER A 84 -7.48 18.40 9.00
N GLU A 85 -6.74 19.10 9.84
CA GLU A 85 -7.01 20.50 10.19
C GLU A 85 -6.56 21.49 9.11
N HIS A 86 -5.48 21.19 8.39
CA HIS A 86 -4.84 22.15 7.47
C HIS A 86 -5.03 21.82 5.99
N VAL A 87 -5.33 20.57 5.64
CA VAL A 87 -5.44 20.15 4.24
C VAL A 87 -6.82 19.58 3.89
N LEU A 88 -7.40 18.75 4.77
CA LEU A 88 -8.64 18.03 4.47
C LEU A 88 -9.91 18.80 4.84
N LYS A 89 -9.83 19.79 5.72
CA LYS A 89 -10.94 20.48 6.36
C LYS A 89 -12.05 20.93 5.41
N ASP A 90 -11.66 21.49 4.25
CA ASP A 90 -12.61 22.04 3.27
C ASP A 90 -12.63 21.23 1.97
N ARG A 91 -12.19 19.95 2.03
CA ARG A 91 -12.08 19.05 0.88
C ARG A 91 -13.14 17.95 0.92
N TYR A 92 -13.48 17.47 -0.26
CA TYR A 92 -14.21 16.21 -0.41
C TYR A 92 -13.23 15.05 -0.31
N VAL A 93 -13.11 14.48 0.87
CA VAL A 93 -12.14 13.42 1.16
C VAL A 93 -12.68 12.07 0.69
N ILE A 94 -11.88 11.37 -0.10
CA ILE A 94 -12.10 9.97 -0.51
C ILE A 94 -10.98 9.15 0.13
N ALA A 95 -11.34 8.32 1.11
CA ALA A 95 -10.39 7.47 1.82
C ALA A 95 -10.43 6.04 1.30
N VAL A 96 -9.25 5.40 1.25
CA VAL A 96 -9.10 4.01 0.85
C VAL A 96 -8.52 3.23 2.01
N ALA A 97 -9.32 2.37 2.62
CA ALA A 97 -8.96 1.54 3.77
C ALA A 97 -9.09 0.05 3.46
N GLY A 98 -8.48 -0.77 4.31
CA GLY A 98 -8.43 -2.22 4.20
C GLY A 98 -7.03 -2.73 4.46
N THR A 99 -6.84 -4.03 4.64
CA THR A 99 -5.53 -4.62 4.92
C THR A 99 -4.62 -4.58 3.70
N HIS A 100 -5.13 -4.94 2.51
CA HIS A 100 -4.37 -5.02 1.27
C HIS A 100 -4.96 -4.14 0.17
N GLY A 101 -4.11 -3.74 -0.80
CA GLY A 101 -4.55 -3.02 -1.99
C GLY A 101 -4.76 -1.51 -1.83
N LYS A 102 -4.69 -0.96 -0.62
CA LYS A 102 -4.89 0.48 -0.32
C LYS A 102 -4.14 1.40 -1.29
N THR A 103 -2.82 1.24 -1.38
CA THR A 103 -1.92 2.07 -2.20
C THR A 103 -2.30 2.02 -3.68
N THR A 104 -2.56 0.83 -4.20
CA THR A 104 -2.91 0.64 -5.62
C THR A 104 -4.27 1.25 -5.93
N THR A 105 -5.27 1.02 -5.09
CA THR A 105 -6.63 1.58 -5.26
C THR A 105 -6.62 3.10 -5.17
N ALA A 106 -5.92 3.67 -4.17
CA ALA A 106 -5.78 5.12 -4.03
C ALA A 106 -5.06 5.74 -5.24
N SER A 107 -4.02 5.06 -5.76
CA SER A 107 -3.29 5.49 -6.95
C SER A 107 -4.15 5.46 -8.21
N MET A 108 -4.93 4.41 -8.41
CA MET A 108 -5.88 4.29 -9.52
C MET A 108 -6.95 5.38 -9.45
N LEU A 109 -7.51 5.61 -8.27
CA LEU A 109 -8.51 6.66 -8.06
C LEU A 109 -7.95 8.05 -8.32
N ALA A 110 -6.78 8.37 -7.77
CA ALA A 110 -6.12 9.65 -8.02
C ALA A 110 -5.84 9.85 -9.51
N TRP A 111 -5.41 8.80 -10.22
CA TRP A 111 -5.18 8.84 -11.66
C TRP A 111 -6.48 9.01 -12.47
N ILE A 112 -7.55 8.31 -12.13
CA ILE A 112 -8.87 8.50 -12.76
C ILE A 112 -9.31 9.96 -12.64
N LEU A 113 -9.23 10.53 -11.44
CA LEU A 113 -9.61 11.93 -11.19
C LEU A 113 -8.72 12.90 -11.97
N GLU A 114 -7.43 12.64 -12.09
CA GLU A 114 -6.51 13.47 -12.87
C GLU A 114 -6.86 13.48 -14.34
N GLU A 115 -6.96 12.29 -14.95
CA GLU A 115 -7.27 12.12 -16.38
C GLU A 115 -8.64 12.66 -16.79
N THR A 116 -9.54 12.81 -15.81
CA THR A 116 -10.88 13.39 -16.02
C THR A 116 -10.96 14.87 -15.66
N GLY A 117 -9.81 15.53 -15.44
CA GLY A 117 -9.69 16.98 -15.27
C GLY A 117 -10.03 17.49 -13.86
N HIS A 118 -10.05 16.62 -12.86
CA HIS A 118 -10.38 16.99 -11.48
C HIS A 118 -9.18 17.47 -10.66
N SER A 119 -7.94 17.33 -11.14
CA SER A 119 -6.71 17.76 -10.45
C SER A 119 -6.71 17.51 -8.92
N PRO A 120 -6.89 16.24 -8.46
CA PRO A 120 -7.07 15.94 -7.05
C PRO A 120 -5.81 16.20 -6.23
N GLY A 121 -5.98 16.54 -4.96
CA GLY A 121 -4.94 16.35 -3.96
C GLY A 121 -4.87 14.86 -3.55
N PHE A 122 -3.72 14.42 -3.08
CA PHE A 122 -3.59 13.06 -2.54
C PHE A 122 -2.45 12.91 -1.54
N LEU A 123 -2.59 11.91 -0.65
CA LEU A 123 -1.52 11.37 0.19
C LEU A 123 -1.59 9.84 0.11
N ILE A 124 -0.57 9.23 -0.49
CA ILE A 124 -0.51 7.80 -0.80
C ILE A 124 0.82 7.25 -0.26
N GLY A 125 0.80 6.07 0.36
CA GLY A 125 1.97 5.47 1.00
C GLY A 125 3.06 4.99 0.03
N GLY A 126 2.70 4.73 -1.24
CA GLY A 126 3.63 4.40 -2.32
C GLY A 126 3.77 5.51 -3.35
N VAL A 127 4.60 5.29 -4.36
CA VAL A 127 4.81 6.25 -5.47
C VAL A 127 4.04 5.78 -6.70
N PRO A 128 2.89 6.39 -7.04
CA PRO A 128 2.21 6.07 -8.29
C PRO A 128 3.06 6.50 -9.48
N ALA A 129 3.31 5.58 -10.42
CA ALA A 129 4.22 5.81 -11.54
C ALA A 129 3.75 6.89 -12.53
N ASN A 130 2.47 7.28 -12.47
CA ASN A 130 1.93 8.38 -13.26
C ASN A 130 2.23 9.77 -12.67
N PHE A 131 2.57 9.85 -11.37
CA PHE A 131 2.78 11.11 -10.67
C PHE A 131 4.21 11.30 -10.16
N ASP A 132 4.95 10.20 -9.94
CA ASP A 132 6.30 10.18 -9.37
C ASP A 132 6.45 10.83 -7.98
N VAL A 133 5.34 11.12 -7.30
CA VAL A 133 5.31 11.68 -5.94
C VAL A 133 4.29 10.94 -5.08
N THR A 134 4.52 10.91 -3.76
CA THR A 134 3.63 10.27 -2.79
C THR A 134 2.52 11.18 -2.29
N ALA A 135 2.66 12.49 -2.48
CA ALA A 135 1.71 13.49 -2.02
C ALA A 135 1.65 14.69 -2.95
N ARG A 136 0.47 15.21 -3.17
CA ARG A 136 0.19 16.41 -3.95
C ARG A 136 -0.95 17.20 -3.29
N TYR A 137 -0.81 18.51 -3.18
CA TYR A 137 -1.84 19.36 -2.58
C TYR A 137 -3.12 19.40 -3.45
N GLY A 138 -2.96 19.39 -4.79
CA GLY A 138 -4.06 19.45 -5.75
C GLY A 138 -4.76 20.82 -5.80
N GLU A 139 -5.53 21.04 -6.88
CA GLU A 139 -6.19 22.32 -7.16
C GLU A 139 -7.70 22.27 -6.92
N SER A 140 -8.28 21.08 -6.84
CA SER A 140 -9.73 20.88 -6.68
C SER A 140 -10.13 20.59 -5.23
N LYS A 141 -11.44 20.48 -5.01
CA LYS A 141 -11.98 20.04 -3.72
C LYS A 141 -11.72 18.58 -3.39
N TYR A 142 -11.37 17.75 -4.36
CA TYR A 142 -11.18 16.31 -4.14
C TYR A 142 -9.81 16.01 -3.56
N PHE A 143 -9.79 15.17 -2.53
CA PHE A 143 -8.56 14.67 -1.92
C PHE A 143 -8.63 13.17 -1.68
N VAL A 144 -7.69 12.42 -2.27
CA VAL A 144 -7.57 10.98 -2.10
C VAL A 144 -6.56 10.69 -1.00
N VAL A 145 -6.95 9.94 0.03
CA VAL A 145 -6.05 9.56 1.11
C VAL A 145 -6.01 8.04 1.29
N GLU A 146 -4.81 7.48 1.32
CA GLU A 146 -4.60 6.12 1.78
C GLU A 146 -4.80 6.08 3.29
N ALA A 147 -5.81 5.34 3.73
CA ALA A 147 -6.30 5.33 5.09
C ALA A 147 -5.76 4.11 5.85
N ASP A 148 -4.64 4.36 6.53
CA ASP A 148 -3.86 3.36 7.26
C ASP A 148 -4.45 3.15 8.68
N GLU A 149 -4.54 1.90 9.11
CA GLU A 149 -5.03 1.46 10.41
C GLU A 149 -4.03 1.60 11.56
N TYR A 150 -2.76 1.90 11.30
CA TYR A 150 -1.77 2.13 12.35
C TYR A 150 -2.15 3.25 13.30
N ASP A 151 -1.72 3.15 14.57
CA ASP A 151 -1.89 4.19 15.57
C ASP A 151 -1.29 5.53 15.13
N THR A 152 -1.86 6.61 15.62
CA THR A 152 -1.61 7.98 15.12
C THR A 152 -0.29 8.54 15.64
N ALA A 153 -0.05 8.45 16.96
CA ALA A 153 1.14 8.94 17.65
C ALA A 153 1.24 8.34 19.05
N PHE A 154 2.36 8.57 19.76
CA PHE A 154 2.52 8.09 21.13
C PHE A 154 1.43 8.63 22.10
N PHE A 155 0.90 9.81 21.83
CA PHE A 155 -0.14 10.48 22.63
C PHE A 155 -1.56 10.27 22.10
N ASP A 156 -1.72 9.64 20.94
CA ASP A 156 -3.01 9.31 20.34
C ASP A 156 -2.97 7.90 19.73
N LYS A 157 -3.63 6.95 20.39
CA LYS A 157 -3.64 5.54 20.01
C LYS A 157 -4.80 5.13 19.12
N ARG A 158 -5.62 6.09 18.66
CA ARG A 158 -6.59 5.83 17.60
C ARG A 158 -5.88 5.59 16.27
N ALA A 159 -6.50 4.79 15.40
CA ALA A 159 -5.98 4.61 14.05
C ALA A 159 -5.96 5.94 13.27
N LYS A 160 -4.95 6.12 12.42
CA LYS A 160 -4.74 7.35 11.63
C LYS A 160 -5.97 7.78 10.85
N PHE A 161 -6.69 6.81 10.28
CA PHE A 161 -7.83 7.08 9.41
C PHE A 161 -9.03 7.74 10.13
N VAL A 162 -9.14 7.63 11.46
CA VAL A 162 -10.23 8.26 12.24
C VAL A 162 -10.19 9.80 12.13
N HIS A 163 -9.00 10.35 11.87
CA HIS A 163 -8.81 11.78 11.69
C HIS A 163 -9.30 12.30 10.33
N TYR A 164 -9.40 11.45 9.30
CA TYR A 164 -9.59 11.90 7.91
C TYR A 164 -11.03 12.27 7.56
N ARG A 165 -12.03 11.80 8.31
CA ARG A 165 -13.46 12.12 8.17
C ARG A 165 -13.94 12.07 6.71
N PRO A 166 -13.84 10.93 6.02
CA PRO A 166 -14.10 10.86 4.60
C PRO A 166 -15.59 11.07 4.25
N HIS A 167 -15.84 11.64 3.08
CA HIS A 167 -17.17 11.69 2.46
C HIS A 167 -17.45 10.41 1.66
N THR A 168 -16.41 9.81 1.08
CA THR A 168 -16.48 8.50 0.45
C THR A 168 -15.38 7.63 1.04
N LEU A 169 -15.74 6.43 1.48
CA LEU A 169 -14.82 5.42 2.00
C LEU A 169 -14.85 4.18 1.12
N ILE A 170 -13.69 3.71 0.70
CA ILE A 170 -13.50 2.38 0.11
C ILE A 170 -13.00 1.44 1.21
N LEU A 171 -13.66 0.27 1.33
CA LEU A 171 -13.27 -0.86 2.16
C LEU A 171 -12.95 -2.05 1.25
N GLY A 172 -11.66 -2.33 1.01
CA GLY A 172 -11.23 -3.36 0.08
C GLY A 172 -11.30 -4.78 0.65
N ASN A 173 -10.76 -4.96 1.83
CA ASN A 173 -10.71 -6.22 2.57
C ASN A 173 -10.29 -5.94 4.01
N LEU A 174 -10.53 -6.92 4.90
CA LEU A 174 -10.13 -6.80 6.30
C LEU A 174 -9.67 -8.15 6.81
N GLU A 175 -8.37 -8.26 7.10
CA GLU A 175 -7.72 -9.44 7.67
C GLU A 175 -6.93 -9.04 8.92
N PHE A 176 -6.57 -10.01 9.76
CA PHE A 176 -5.68 -9.78 10.90
C PHE A 176 -4.26 -9.52 10.41
N ASP A 177 -3.74 -8.34 10.70
CA ASP A 177 -2.35 -7.93 10.48
C ASP A 177 -1.91 -6.99 11.62
N HIS A 178 -0.67 -6.54 11.60
CA HIS A 178 -0.13 -5.61 12.60
C HIS A 178 -0.22 -6.13 14.04
N ALA A 179 0.19 -7.40 14.26
CA ALA A 179 0.19 -8.06 15.56
C ALA A 179 1.07 -7.35 16.64
N ASP A 180 1.89 -6.40 16.22
CA ASP A 180 2.67 -5.54 17.11
C ASP A 180 1.83 -4.46 17.81
N ILE A 181 0.65 -4.12 17.27
CA ILE A 181 -0.24 -3.10 17.83
C ILE A 181 -1.66 -3.62 18.11
N TYR A 182 -2.10 -4.67 17.42
CA TYR A 182 -3.42 -5.28 17.60
C TYR A 182 -3.28 -6.71 18.11
N LYS A 183 -4.00 -7.03 19.18
CA LYS A 183 -3.97 -8.36 19.79
C LYS A 183 -4.76 -9.40 18.98
N ASP A 184 -5.80 -8.99 18.25
CA ASP A 184 -6.74 -9.83 17.53
C ASP A 184 -7.49 -9.05 16.45
N LEU A 185 -8.29 -9.76 15.65
CA LEU A 185 -9.14 -9.19 14.61
C LEU A 185 -10.20 -8.23 15.18
N ASP A 186 -10.74 -8.50 16.37
CA ASP A 186 -11.76 -7.67 17.00
C ASP A 186 -11.21 -6.28 17.33
N ALA A 187 -9.95 -6.19 17.72
CA ALA A 187 -9.27 -4.92 17.94
C ALA A 187 -9.15 -4.09 16.65
N ILE A 188 -8.92 -4.74 15.50
CA ILE A 188 -8.90 -4.09 14.19
C ILE A 188 -10.32 -3.67 13.79
N LEU A 189 -11.32 -4.56 13.91
CA LEU A 189 -12.74 -4.26 13.65
C LEU A 189 -13.20 -3.05 14.44
N TRP A 190 -12.82 -2.96 15.71
CA TRP A 190 -13.12 -1.80 16.56
C TRP A 190 -12.58 -0.49 15.97
N GLN A 191 -11.35 -0.46 15.48
CA GLN A 191 -10.76 0.74 14.87
C GLN A 191 -11.49 1.12 13.57
N PHE A 192 -11.77 0.14 12.72
CA PHE A 192 -12.56 0.37 11.49
C PHE A 192 -13.96 0.88 11.81
N HIS A 193 -14.59 0.37 12.87
CA HIS A 193 -15.88 0.88 13.32
C HIS A 193 -15.78 2.35 13.78
N GLN A 194 -14.67 2.77 14.46
CA GLN A 194 -14.45 4.18 14.76
C GLN A 194 -14.35 5.03 13.48
N LEU A 195 -13.75 4.52 12.40
CA LEU A 195 -13.74 5.19 11.11
C LEU A 195 -15.16 5.35 10.56
N LEU A 196 -15.98 4.29 10.55
CA LEU A 196 -17.37 4.37 10.07
C LEU A 196 -18.18 5.46 10.78
N ARG A 197 -17.96 5.63 12.08
CA ARG A 197 -18.63 6.66 12.91
C ARG A 197 -18.27 8.09 12.50
N THR A 198 -17.21 8.29 11.76
CA THR A 198 -16.79 9.64 11.29
C THR A 198 -17.38 10.02 9.94
N ILE A 199 -18.02 9.08 9.23
CA ILE A 199 -18.58 9.30 7.91
C ILE A 199 -19.95 9.97 8.05
N PRO A 200 -20.21 11.10 7.35
CA PRO A 200 -21.52 11.75 7.44
C PRO A 200 -22.64 10.89 6.82
N LYS A 201 -23.86 11.08 7.27
CA LYS A 201 -25.04 10.35 6.73
C LYS A 201 -25.17 10.50 5.21
N SER A 202 -24.79 11.65 4.66
CA SER A 202 -24.75 11.92 3.21
C SER A 202 -23.54 11.32 2.51
N GLY A 203 -22.63 10.68 3.27
CA GLY A 203 -21.45 10.02 2.75
C GLY A 203 -21.77 8.66 2.14
N ARG A 204 -20.73 8.01 1.62
CA ARG A 204 -20.83 6.74 0.90
C ARG A 204 -19.72 5.78 1.32
N ILE A 205 -20.07 4.51 1.47
CA ILE A 205 -19.14 3.42 1.75
C ILE A 205 -19.22 2.43 0.59
N ILE A 206 -18.08 2.16 -0.04
CA ILE A 206 -17.93 1.21 -1.14
C ILE A 206 -17.16 0.02 -0.59
N LEU A 207 -17.79 -1.15 -0.53
CA LEU A 207 -17.22 -2.31 0.16
C LEU A 207 -17.19 -3.56 -0.72
N ASN A 208 -16.15 -4.36 -0.54
CA ASN A 208 -16.07 -5.69 -1.12
C ASN A 208 -17.00 -6.65 -0.37
N ASN A 209 -18.08 -7.05 -1.02
CA ASN A 209 -19.09 -7.91 -0.41
C ASN A 209 -18.64 -9.39 -0.26
N ALA A 210 -17.50 -9.75 -0.84
CA ALA A 210 -16.93 -11.09 -0.66
C ALA A 210 -16.20 -11.25 0.67
N ASP A 211 -15.97 -10.16 1.41
CA ASP A 211 -15.24 -10.16 2.67
C ASP A 211 -16.21 -10.21 3.87
N GLU A 212 -16.18 -11.33 4.60
CA GLU A 212 -17.09 -11.54 5.74
C GLU A 212 -16.77 -10.61 6.92
N ASN A 213 -15.51 -10.23 7.10
CA ASN A 213 -15.12 -9.33 8.18
C ASN A 213 -15.67 -7.92 7.94
N LEU A 214 -15.80 -7.50 6.68
CA LEU A 214 -16.47 -6.25 6.34
C LEU A 214 -17.98 -6.29 6.60
N LYS A 215 -18.63 -7.44 6.43
CA LYS A 215 -20.05 -7.61 6.80
C LYS A 215 -20.21 -7.49 8.31
N THR A 216 -19.39 -8.20 9.08
CA THR A 216 -19.35 -8.10 10.55
C THR A 216 -19.11 -6.65 11.00
N LEU A 217 -18.20 -5.92 10.34
CA LEU A 217 -17.95 -4.51 10.61
C LEU A 217 -19.21 -3.65 10.44
N LEU A 218 -20.00 -3.87 9.38
CA LEU A 218 -21.26 -3.12 9.15
C LEU A 218 -22.34 -3.45 10.19
N GLU A 219 -22.38 -4.68 10.69
CA GLU A 219 -23.30 -5.11 11.75
C GLU A 219 -23.02 -4.39 13.07
N MET A 220 -21.79 -3.95 13.33
CA MET A 220 -21.46 -3.13 14.50
C MET A 220 -22.12 -1.74 14.44
N GLY A 221 -22.57 -1.30 13.27
CA GLY A 221 -23.28 -0.06 13.02
C GLY A 221 -22.74 0.70 11.79
N CYS A 222 -23.67 1.09 10.93
CA CYS A 222 -23.40 1.89 9.75
C CYS A 222 -24.50 2.92 9.55
N TRP A 223 -24.16 4.18 9.28
CA TRP A 223 -25.10 5.29 9.19
C TRP A 223 -25.11 5.96 7.82
N SER A 224 -24.24 5.54 6.92
CA SER A 224 -24.07 6.09 5.57
C SER A 224 -24.56 5.09 4.53
N THR A 225 -24.82 5.54 3.30
CA THR A 225 -25.18 4.67 2.19
C THR A 225 -24.03 3.73 1.84
N THR A 226 -24.32 2.44 1.69
CA THR A 226 -23.37 1.43 1.25
C THR A 226 -23.59 1.06 -0.21
N GLU A 227 -22.53 0.83 -0.96
CA GLU A 227 -22.53 0.23 -2.29
C GLU A 227 -21.53 -0.95 -2.28
N SER A 228 -22.01 -2.10 -2.72
CA SER A 228 -21.20 -3.32 -2.79
C SER A 228 -20.46 -3.44 -4.11
N PHE A 229 -19.29 -4.05 -4.08
CA PHE A 229 -18.59 -4.45 -5.30
C PHE A 229 -18.06 -5.89 -5.23
N GLY A 230 -17.93 -6.52 -6.40
CA GLY A 230 -17.36 -7.85 -6.54
C GLY A 230 -16.99 -8.20 -7.98
N ILE A 231 -16.11 -9.18 -8.15
CA ILE A 231 -15.70 -9.66 -9.46
C ILE A 231 -16.48 -10.92 -9.88
N GLY A 232 -16.73 -11.07 -11.18
CA GLY A 232 -17.50 -12.15 -11.75
C GLY A 232 -18.97 -11.78 -12.01
N GLU A 233 -19.81 -12.81 -12.16
CA GLU A 233 -21.27 -12.66 -12.31
C GLU A 233 -21.91 -12.72 -10.91
N ARG A 234 -22.10 -11.58 -10.31
CA ARG A 234 -22.65 -11.42 -8.96
C ARG A 234 -23.75 -10.37 -8.93
N ASP A 235 -24.60 -10.43 -7.92
CA ASP A 235 -25.65 -9.44 -7.67
C ASP A 235 -25.15 -8.32 -6.75
N GLU A 236 -24.10 -7.61 -7.21
CA GLU A 236 -23.49 -6.48 -6.52
C GLU A 236 -23.87 -5.16 -7.20
N ASP A 237 -23.74 -4.03 -6.49
CA ASP A 237 -23.98 -2.72 -7.10
C ASP A 237 -22.97 -2.42 -8.20
N TRP A 238 -21.75 -2.95 -8.03
CA TRP A 238 -20.68 -2.82 -8.98
C TRP A 238 -20.03 -4.18 -9.26
N THR A 239 -19.96 -4.55 -10.53
CA THR A 239 -19.32 -5.81 -10.94
C THR A 239 -18.26 -5.57 -12.00
N ALA A 240 -17.21 -6.41 -11.98
CA ALA A 240 -16.22 -6.45 -13.03
C ALA A 240 -15.86 -7.89 -13.39
N ARG A 241 -15.47 -8.13 -14.65
CA ARG A 241 -14.95 -9.41 -15.11
C ARG A 241 -13.94 -9.26 -16.24
N PHE A 242 -13.06 -10.22 -16.36
CA PHE A 242 -12.22 -10.36 -17.53
C PHE A 242 -13.03 -10.87 -18.72
N LEU A 243 -12.71 -10.38 -19.91
CA LEU A 243 -13.37 -10.77 -21.17
C LEU A 243 -12.54 -11.76 -21.96
N ASP A 244 -11.27 -11.94 -21.62
CA ASP A 244 -10.33 -12.84 -22.30
C ASP A 244 -9.43 -13.55 -21.29
N ALA A 245 -8.89 -14.70 -21.68
CA ALA A 245 -8.01 -15.53 -20.85
C ALA A 245 -6.67 -14.84 -20.51
N GLY A 246 -6.23 -13.88 -21.32
CA GLY A 246 -5.01 -13.11 -21.12
C GLY A 246 -5.19 -11.93 -20.16
N GLU A 247 -6.38 -11.74 -19.61
CA GLU A 247 -6.72 -10.65 -18.68
C GLU A 247 -6.42 -9.24 -19.25
N ARG A 248 -6.53 -9.07 -20.58
CA ARG A 248 -6.21 -7.80 -21.25
C ARG A 248 -7.41 -6.90 -21.51
N ARG A 249 -8.60 -7.45 -21.38
CA ARG A 249 -9.86 -6.72 -21.54
C ARG A 249 -10.77 -6.99 -20.34
N ILE A 250 -11.42 -5.95 -19.86
CA ILE A 250 -12.35 -6.02 -18.74
C ILE A 250 -13.69 -5.38 -19.11
N ARG A 251 -14.75 -5.88 -18.47
CA ARG A 251 -16.07 -5.23 -18.44
C ARG A 251 -16.35 -4.81 -17.03
N VAL A 252 -16.85 -3.59 -16.85
CA VAL A 252 -17.34 -3.04 -15.58
C VAL A 252 -18.80 -2.66 -15.76
N SER A 253 -19.62 -3.05 -14.81
CA SER A 253 -21.06 -2.79 -14.81
C SER A 253 -21.50 -2.21 -13.48
N GLN A 254 -22.38 -1.22 -13.53
CA GLN A 254 -23.11 -0.70 -12.37
C GLN A 254 -24.54 -1.22 -12.43
N ARG A 255 -25.07 -1.74 -11.33
CA ARG A 255 -26.46 -2.22 -11.24
C ARG A 255 -27.44 -1.11 -11.63
N GLY A 256 -28.34 -1.39 -12.57
CA GLY A 256 -29.30 -0.42 -13.09
C GLY A 256 -28.70 0.80 -13.78
N GLY A 257 -27.42 0.77 -14.10
CA GLY A 257 -26.66 1.89 -14.66
C GLY A 257 -25.80 1.52 -15.87
N ALA A 258 -24.69 2.22 -16.03
CA ALA A 258 -23.81 2.08 -17.16
C ALA A 258 -22.98 0.78 -17.10
N THR A 259 -22.76 0.19 -18.27
CA THR A 259 -21.78 -0.86 -18.51
C THR A 259 -20.78 -0.38 -19.55
N ALA A 260 -19.49 -0.63 -19.32
CA ALA A 260 -18.44 -0.30 -20.27
C ALA A 260 -17.35 -1.38 -20.31
N GLU A 261 -16.64 -1.43 -21.43
CA GLU A 261 -15.49 -2.30 -21.66
C GLU A 261 -14.25 -1.48 -21.93
N GLY A 262 -13.09 -1.99 -21.54
CA GLY A 262 -11.83 -1.32 -21.74
C GLY A 262 -10.64 -2.25 -21.77
N ASN A 263 -9.51 -1.73 -22.27
CA ASN A 263 -8.23 -2.41 -22.21
C ASN A 263 -7.68 -2.36 -20.77
N TRP A 264 -7.01 -3.44 -20.39
CA TRP A 264 -6.45 -3.61 -19.06
C TRP A 264 -4.99 -4.04 -19.13
N GLN A 265 -4.13 -3.41 -18.35
CA GLN A 265 -2.69 -3.68 -18.39
C GLN A 265 -2.19 -4.46 -17.17
N LEU A 266 -2.87 -4.34 -16.03
CA LEU A 266 -2.49 -5.03 -14.79
C LEU A 266 -3.18 -6.39 -14.73
N GLY A 267 -2.42 -7.46 -14.52
CA GLY A 267 -2.99 -8.80 -14.33
C GLY A 267 -3.46 -9.00 -12.88
N GLY A 268 -4.21 -10.11 -12.68
CA GLY A 268 -4.65 -10.58 -11.38
C GLY A 268 -6.00 -10.01 -10.94
N SER A 269 -6.82 -10.90 -10.36
CA SER A 269 -8.16 -10.56 -9.86
C SER A 269 -8.14 -9.46 -8.81
N TYR A 270 -7.12 -9.43 -7.96
CA TYR A 270 -6.97 -8.40 -6.93
C TYR A 270 -6.80 -6.98 -7.52
N ASN A 271 -6.11 -6.85 -8.65
CA ASN A 271 -6.00 -5.56 -9.34
C ASN A 271 -7.33 -5.15 -9.99
N LEU A 272 -8.12 -6.11 -10.44
CA LEU A 272 -9.46 -5.85 -10.95
C LEU A 272 -10.42 -5.42 -9.82
N GLU A 273 -10.31 -6.01 -8.63
CA GLU A 273 -11.02 -5.56 -7.41
C GLU A 273 -10.63 -4.12 -7.06
N ASN A 274 -9.33 -3.82 -7.03
CA ASN A 274 -8.82 -2.46 -6.76
C ASN A 274 -9.36 -1.43 -7.77
N ALA A 275 -9.35 -1.79 -9.06
CA ALA A 275 -9.86 -0.93 -10.12
C ALA A 275 -11.36 -0.69 -10.00
N LEU A 276 -12.13 -1.74 -9.71
CA LEU A 276 -13.58 -1.66 -9.56
C LEU A 276 -13.96 -0.73 -8.41
N ALA A 277 -13.29 -0.86 -7.26
CA ALA A 277 -13.48 0.02 -6.11
C ALA A 277 -13.13 1.49 -6.44
N ALA A 278 -12.02 1.72 -7.15
CA ALA A 278 -11.62 3.05 -7.59
C ALA A 278 -12.61 3.68 -8.58
N ILE A 279 -13.14 2.89 -9.53
CA ILE A 279 -14.18 3.32 -10.48
C ILE A 279 -15.47 3.69 -9.75
N ALA A 280 -15.92 2.85 -8.82
CA ALA A 280 -17.12 3.10 -8.03
C ALA A 280 -16.98 4.40 -7.21
N ALA A 281 -15.81 4.63 -6.61
CA ALA A 281 -15.54 5.85 -5.84
C ALA A 281 -15.46 7.10 -6.74
N ALA A 282 -14.89 7.00 -7.93
CA ALA A 282 -14.78 8.11 -8.87
C ALA A 282 -16.14 8.66 -9.31
N LYS A 283 -17.20 7.87 -9.24
CA LYS A 283 -18.57 8.32 -9.48
C LYS A 283 -18.98 9.46 -8.55
N SER A 284 -18.45 9.53 -7.34
CA SER A 284 -18.72 10.64 -6.40
C SER A 284 -18.23 12.00 -6.94
N ALA A 285 -17.31 11.99 -7.89
CA ALA A 285 -16.85 13.17 -8.62
C ALA A 285 -17.55 13.36 -9.99
N GLY A 286 -18.57 12.53 -10.31
CA GLY A 286 -19.28 12.61 -11.58
C GLY A 286 -18.59 11.87 -12.73
N VAL A 287 -17.52 11.12 -12.48
CA VAL A 287 -16.80 10.37 -13.50
C VAL A 287 -17.64 9.16 -13.96
N SER A 288 -17.82 9.03 -15.26
CA SER A 288 -18.52 7.87 -15.85
C SER A 288 -17.62 6.62 -15.88
N VAL A 289 -18.23 5.44 -15.91
CA VAL A 289 -17.50 4.16 -16.04
C VAL A 289 -16.57 4.15 -17.27
N GLN A 290 -17.07 4.67 -18.40
CA GLN A 290 -16.31 4.75 -19.64
C GLN A 290 -15.05 5.64 -19.49
N GLN A 291 -15.18 6.82 -18.86
CA GLN A 291 -14.04 7.73 -18.61
C GLN A 291 -13.03 7.09 -17.66
N ALA A 292 -13.51 6.44 -16.59
CA ALA A 292 -12.65 5.77 -15.63
C ALA A 292 -11.84 4.62 -16.27
N LEU A 293 -12.47 3.79 -17.11
CA LEU A 293 -11.78 2.74 -17.87
C LEU A 293 -10.77 3.31 -18.85
N ALA A 294 -11.11 4.39 -19.56
CA ALA A 294 -10.17 5.06 -20.47
C ALA A 294 -8.94 5.61 -19.73
N ALA A 295 -9.13 6.15 -18.52
CA ALA A 295 -8.02 6.57 -17.66
C ALA A 295 -7.16 5.38 -17.22
N LEU A 296 -7.78 4.30 -16.75
CA LEU A 296 -7.07 3.12 -16.24
C LEU A 296 -6.29 2.37 -17.33
N SER A 297 -6.70 2.48 -18.61
CA SER A 297 -5.90 1.93 -19.72
C SER A 297 -4.51 2.58 -19.86
N ARG A 298 -4.30 3.75 -19.26
CA ARG A 298 -3.03 4.51 -19.22
C ARG A 298 -2.37 4.51 -17.84
N PHE A 299 -2.92 3.76 -16.88
CA PHE A 299 -2.34 3.65 -15.55
C PHE A 299 -1.06 2.81 -15.59
N LYS A 300 0.05 3.38 -15.10
CA LYS A 300 1.38 2.78 -15.18
C LYS A 300 1.74 1.91 -13.97
N GLY A 301 0.81 1.76 -13.02
CA GLY A 301 1.06 1.02 -11.77
C GLY A 301 1.65 1.89 -10.66
N VAL A 302 2.14 1.22 -9.63
CA VAL A 302 2.77 1.83 -8.45
C VAL A 302 4.15 1.20 -8.27
N LYS A 303 5.16 2.00 -7.95
CA LYS A 303 6.50 1.49 -7.66
C LYS A 303 6.45 0.48 -6.52
N ARG A 304 7.17 -0.63 -6.69
CA ARG A 304 7.19 -1.75 -5.74
C ARG A 304 5.83 -2.45 -5.53
N ARG A 305 4.94 -2.44 -6.53
CA ARG A 305 3.71 -3.23 -6.55
C ARG A 305 3.68 -4.05 -7.83
N LEU A 306 4.36 -5.21 -7.80
CA LEU A 306 4.67 -6.06 -8.96
C LEU A 306 5.27 -5.24 -10.11
N GLU A 307 6.15 -4.30 -9.76
CA GLU A 307 6.86 -3.45 -10.71
C GLU A 307 7.91 -4.26 -11.46
N ARG A 308 7.79 -4.36 -12.79
CA ARG A 308 8.86 -4.95 -13.60
C ARG A 308 10.03 -3.97 -13.72
N THR A 309 11.11 -4.28 -13.04
CA THR A 309 12.28 -3.38 -12.92
C THR A 309 13.35 -3.65 -13.98
N ALA A 310 13.43 -4.90 -14.48
CA ALA A 310 14.39 -5.29 -15.52
C ALA A 310 13.90 -6.51 -16.28
N THR A 311 14.47 -6.72 -17.46
CA THR A 311 14.48 -8.00 -18.19
C THR A 311 15.91 -8.21 -18.67
N VAL A 312 16.55 -9.29 -18.24
CA VAL A 312 17.94 -9.65 -18.57
C VAL A 312 17.96 -11.12 -18.94
N ALA A 313 18.56 -11.49 -20.08
CA ALA A 313 18.66 -12.89 -20.52
C ALA A 313 17.33 -13.60 -20.65
N ASP A 314 16.27 -12.90 -21.06
CA ASP A 314 14.88 -13.39 -21.10
C ASP A 314 14.32 -13.75 -19.70
N ILE A 315 14.95 -13.24 -18.62
CA ILE A 315 14.47 -13.34 -17.24
C ILE A 315 13.84 -12.01 -16.85
N ALA A 316 12.55 -12.01 -16.50
CA ALA A 316 11.87 -10.81 -16.03
C ALA A 316 12.00 -10.68 -14.51
N ILE A 317 12.40 -9.50 -14.04
CA ILE A 317 12.66 -9.21 -12.62
C ILE A 317 11.65 -8.19 -12.12
N TYR A 318 10.95 -8.55 -11.04
CA TYR A 318 9.91 -7.73 -10.42
C TYR A 318 10.28 -7.32 -8.98
N ASP A 319 9.77 -6.17 -8.56
CA ASP A 319 9.79 -5.69 -7.18
C ASP A 319 8.36 -5.61 -6.64
N ASP A 320 8.09 -6.28 -5.51
CA ASP A 320 6.78 -6.29 -4.89
C ASP A 320 6.88 -6.05 -3.37
N PHE A 321 5.94 -5.30 -2.84
CA PHE A 321 5.83 -5.01 -1.42
C PHE A 321 5.12 -6.12 -0.63
N ALA A 322 4.69 -7.21 -1.28
CA ALA A 322 4.02 -8.32 -0.64
C ALA A 322 4.86 -8.89 0.51
N HIS A 323 4.26 -8.97 1.69
CA HIS A 323 4.87 -9.48 2.92
C HIS A 323 3.87 -10.21 3.82
N HIS A 324 2.62 -10.29 3.43
CA HIS A 324 1.56 -11.06 4.07
C HIS A 324 1.21 -12.28 3.21
N PRO A 325 0.92 -13.47 3.78
CA PRO A 325 0.65 -14.69 3.00
C PRO A 325 -0.42 -14.52 1.91
N THR A 326 -1.51 -13.81 2.21
CA THR A 326 -2.55 -13.51 1.22
C THR A 326 -2.00 -12.71 0.03
N ALA A 327 -1.16 -11.69 0.27
CA ALA A 327 -0.56 -10.89 -0.79
C ALA A 327 0.45 -11.70 -1.61
N ILE A 328 1.30 -12.49 -0.95
CA ILE A 328 2.28 -13.40 -1.60
C ILE A 328 1.56 -14.36 -2.54
N ARG A 329 0.57 -15.09 -2.06
CA ARG A 329 -0.23 -16.03 -2.85
C ARG A 329 -0.91 -15.36 -4.04
N ARG A 330 -1.55 -14.20 -3.84
CA ARG A 330 -2.24 -13.46 -4.91
C ARG A 330 -1.26 -12.98 -5.98
N THR A 331 -0.07 -12.53 -5.62
CA THR A 331 0.98 -12.13 -6.57
C THR A 331 1.46 -13.30 -7.40
N ILE A 332 1.77 -14.45 -6.79
CA ILE A 332 2.22 -15.66 -7.48
C ILE A 332 1.13 -16.16 -8.43
N ALA A 333 -0.11 -16.28 -7.96
CA ALA A 333 -1.24 -16.72 -8.78
C ALA A 333 -1.49 -15.80 -9.98
N GLY A 334 -1.35 -14.48 -9.79
CA GLY A 334 -1.46 -13.50 -10.87
C GLY A 334 -0.36 -13.67 -11.92
N LEU A 335 0.88 -13.91 -11.51
CA LEU A 335 2.00 -14.18 -12.42
C LEU A 335 1.80 -15.50 -13.17
N LYS A 336 1.42 -16.59 -12.50
CA LYS A 336 1.12 -17.89 -13.16
C LYS A 336 0.06 -17.77 -14.23
N LYS A 337 -1.00 -17.02 -13.95
CA LYS A 337 -2.09 -16.80 -14.89
C LYS A 337 -1.66 -15.96 -16.09
N ARG A 338 -0.82 -14.95 -15.85
CA ARG A 338 -0.33 -14.05 -16.90
C ARG A 338 0.72 -14.69 -17.79
N PHE A 339 1.53 -15.62 -17.25
CA PHE A 339 2.64 -16.30 -17.91
C PHE A 339 2.49 -17.83 -17.80
N PRO A 340 1.47 -18.43 -18.46
CA PRO A 340 1.23 -19.87 -18.36
C PRO A 340 2.42 -20.64 -18.89
N GLY A 341 2.83 -21.68 -18.12
CA GLY A 341 3.96 -22.55 -18.45
C GLY A 341 5.35 -21.99 -18.09
N GLN A 342 5.44 -20.72 -17.64
CA GLN A 342 6.72 -20.16 -17.18
C GLN A 342 6.92 -20.43 -15.68
N ARG A 343 8.17 -20.56 -15.27
CA ARG A 343 8.53 -20.71 -13.85
C ARG A 343 8.34 -19.37 -13.13
N ILE A 344 7.75 -19.43 -11.94
CA ILE A 344 7.67 -18.28 -11.02
C ILE A 344 8.66 -18.53 -9.89
N VAL A 345 9.69 -17.72 -9.81
CA VAL A 345 10.73 -17.75 -8.79
C VAL A 345 10.50 -16.63 -7.80
N VAL A 346 10.42 -16.97 -6.51
CA VAL A 346 10.17 -15.99 -5.43
C VAL A 346 11.45 -15.80 -4.63
N ALA A 347 11.88 -14.55 -4.51
CA ALA A 347 12.85 -14.12 -3.51
C ALA A 347 12.08 -13.38 -2.42
N LEU A 348 12.06 -13.91 -1.19
CA LEU A 348 11.28 -13.35 -0.08
C LEU A 348 12.19 -12.88 1.06
N GLU A 349 11.98 -11.65 1.54
CA GLU A 349 12.52 -11.13 2.78
C GLU A 349 11.39 -10.95 3.79
N PRO A 350 11.17 -11.91 4.73
CA PRO A 350 10.20 -11.76 5.82
C PRO A 350 10.72 -10.72 6.82
N ARG A 351 10.06 -9.56 6.90
CA ARG A 351 10.58 -8.43 7.69
C ARG A 351 9.54 -7.76 8.57
N SER A 352 8.25 -7.95 8.30
CA SER A 352 7.20 -7.33 9.11
C SER A 352 7.21 -7.88 10.54
N ASN A 353 6.79 -7.05 11.50
CA ASN A 353 6.70 -7.46 12.90
C ASN A 353 5.78 -8.68 13.06
N THR A 354 4.67 -8.72 12.33
CA THR A 354 3.74 -9.86 12.33
C THR A 354 4.42 -11.16 11.88
N MET A 355 5.27 -11.12 10.84
CA MET A 355 6.04 -12.28 10.40
C MET A 355 7.11 -12.68 11.42
N LYS A 356 7.80 -11.71 12.03
CA LYS A 356 8.79 -11.97 13.08
C LYS A 356 8.17 -12.64 14.32
N LEU A 357 6.94 -12.30 14.66
CA LEU A 357 6.18 -12.91 15.73
C LEU A 357 5.64 -14.32 15.39
N GLY A 358 5.85 -14.81 14.17
CA GLY A 358 5.42 -16.14 13.73
C GLY A 358 3.91 -16.31 13.55
N VAL A 359 3.14 -15.22 13.59
CA VAL A 359 1.66 -15.25 13.52
C VAL A 359 1.16 -15.92 12.24
N HIS A 360 1.91 -15.81 11.15
CA HIS A 360 1.54 -16.34 9.84
C HIS A 360 2.33 -17.55 9.41
N ASN A 361 3.09 -18.20 10.29
CA ASN A 361 3.96 -19.31 9.94
C ASN A 361 3.22 -20.43 9.20
N GLU A 362 2.06 -20.86 9.68
CA GLU A 362 1.26 -21.92 9.04
C GLU A 362 0.78 -21.54 7.63
N ALA A 363 0.45 -20.27 7.41
CA ALA A 363 -0.06 -19.80 6.12
C ALA A 363 1.06 -19.48 5.12
N LEU A 364 2.31 -19.29 5.58
CA LEU A 364 3.42 -18.83 4.75
C LEU A 364 3.80 -19.89 3.71
N ALA A 365 4.01 -21.13 4.09
CA ALA A 365 4.34 -22.21 3.16
C ALA A 365 3.24 -22.40 2.11
N ALA A 366 1.98 -22.42 2.54
CA ALA A 366 0.83 -22.53 1.63
C ALA A 366 0.76 -21.34 0.65
N SER A 367 1.22 -20.15 1.05
CA SER A 367 1.25 -18.98 0.16
C SER A 367 2.30 -19.08 -0.96
N LEU A 368 3.32 -19.92 -0.77
CA LEU A 368 4.42 -20.15 -1.70
C LEU A 368 4.26 -21.45 -2.52
N GLU A 369 3.21 -22.25 -2.29
CA GLU A 369 3.00 -23.56 -2.90
C GLU A 369 3.06 -23.51 -4.43
N ASP A 370 2.57 -22.46 -5.02
CA ASP A 370 2.54 -22.25 -6.47
C ASP A 370 3.85 -21.69 -7.06
N ALA A 371 4.85 -21.38 -6.23
CA ALA A 371 6.17 -20.98 -6.70
C ALA A 371 6.95 -22.19 -7.21
N SER A 372 7.69 -22.03 -8.32
CA SER A 372 8.58 -23.04 -8.87
C SER A 372 9.86 -23.18 -8.02
N LEU A 373 10.29 -22.07 -7.41
CA LEU A 373 11.42 -21.97 -6.48
C LEU A 373 11.15 -20.82 -5.51
N ALA A 374 11.48 -21.01 -4.23
CA ALA A 374 11.42 -20.01 -3.18
C ALA A 374 12.77 -19.85 -2.49
N CYS A 375 13.48 -18.76 -2.81
CA CYS A 375 14.71 -18.35 -2.12
C CYS A 375 14.37 -17.34 -1.03
N ILE A 376 14.51 -17.75 0.22
CA ILE A 376 14.07 -16.95 1.36
C ILE A 376 15.28 -16.47 2.16
N TYR A 377 15.38 -15.14 2.35
CA TYR A 377 16.31 -14.58 3.32
C TYR A 377 15.78 -14.83 4.74
N ARG A 378 16.56 -15.54 5.54
CA ARG A 378 16.25 -15.87 6.93
C ARG A 378 17.03 -14.94 7.86
N PRO A 379 16.40 -13.95 8.47
CA PRO A 379 17.06 -13.12 9.48
C PRO A 379 17.53 -13.94 10.68
N SER A 380 18.63 -13.55 11.30
CA SER A 380 19.21 -14.27 12.45
C SER A 380 18.36 -14.19 13.72
N ASP A 381 17.44 -13.25 13.78
CA ASP A 381 16.50 -13.02 14.90
C ASP A 381 15.18 -13.80 14.77
N PHE A 382 15.04 -14.67 13.73
CA PHE A 382 13.88 -15.55 13.57
C PHE A 382 14.06 -16.85 14.33
N ALA A 383 12.99 -17.31 14.97
CA ALA A 383 12.95 -18.58 15.69
C ALA A 383 13.04 -19.79 14.75
N VAL A 384 13.39 -20.96 15.29
CA VAL A 384 13.51 -22.21 14.52
C VAL A 384 12.18 -22.65 13.91
N GLU A 385 11.07 -22.33 14.54
CA GLU A 385 9.71 -22.61 14.07
C GLU A 385 9.41 -21.98 12.71
N PHE A 386 10.14 -20.91 12.35
CA PHE A 386 10.05 -20.31 11.01
C PHE A 386 10.57 -21.28 9.94
N ASP A 387 11.69 -21.97 10.18
CA ASP A 387 12.25 -22.94 9.24
C ASP A 387 11.36 -24.17 9.14
N GLU A 388 10.83 -24.64 10.27
CA GLU A 388 9.93 -25.81 10.34
C GLU A 388 8.65 -25.61 9.54
N CYS A 389 8.05 -24.42 9.55
CA CYS A 389 6.82 -24.16 8.81
C CYS A 389 7.01 -24.22 7.28
N LEU A 390 8.24 -24.09 6.77
CA LEU A 390 8.56 -24.07 5.34
C LEU A 390 8.97 -25.45 4.78
N VAL A 391 9.15 -26.46 5.62
CA VAL A 391 9.62 -27.82 5.23
C VAL A 391 8.76 -28.45 4.14
N SER A 392 7.45 -28.16 4.10
CA SER A 392 6.53 -28.68 3.08
C SER A 392 6.86 -28.25 1.65
N LEU A 393 7.69 -27.21 1.46
CA LEU A 393 8.14 -26.76 0.14
C LEU A 393 9.20 -27.71 -0.48
N GLY A 394 9.85 -28.56 0.35
CA GLY A 394 10.84 -29.56 -0.09
C GLY A 394 12.01 -28.94 -0.85
N ASP A 395 12.43 -29.56 -1.94
CA ASP A 395 13.58 -29.15 -2.76
C ASP A 395 13.40 -27.77 -3.46
N ARG A 396 12.21 -27.21 -3.39
CA ARG A 396 11.93 -25.87 -3.93
C ARG A 396 12.26 -24.74 -2.94
N LEU A 397 12.66 -25.08 -1.72
CA LEU A 397 12.99 -24.11 -0.69
C LEU A 397 14.50 -23.95 -0.57
N HIS A 398 14.99 -22.75 -0.74
CA HIS A 398 16.37 -22.37 -0.46
C HIS A 398 16.38 -21.28 0.61
N LEU A 399 17.04 -21.55 1.75
CA LEU A 399 17.15 -20.59 2.88
C LEU A 399 18.57 -20.03 2.92
N HIS A 400 18.69 -18.71 3.05
CA HIS A 400 19.94 -17.99 3.12
C HIS A 400 19.93 -16.99 4.27
N SER A 401 21.06 -16.87 5.00
CA SER A 401 21.24 -15.85 6.02
C SER A 401 22.06 -14.63 5.54
N ASP A 402 22.54 -14.70 4.30
CA ASP A 402 23.29 -13.63 3.63
C ASP A 402 22.65 -13.27 2.28
N TYR A 403 22.64 -11.97 1.95
CA TYR A 403 22.03 -11.50 0.70
C TYR A 403 22.89 -11.84 -0.53
N ASP A 404 24.21 -11.92 -0.40
CA ASP A 404 25.10 -12.23 -1.53
C ASP A 404 25.03 -13.71 -1.87
N GLU A 405 24.90 -14.60 -0.85
CA GLU A 405 24.62 -16.03 -1.04
C GLU A 405 23.27 -16.24 -1.73
N LEU A 406 22.21 -15.56 -1.28
CA LEU A 406 20.90 -15.64 -1.92
C LEU A 406 20.95 -15.20 -3.39
N VAL A 407 21.68 -14.13 -3.70
CA VAL A 407 21.85 -13.64 -5.07
C VAL A 407 22.63 -14.62 -5.93
N ALA A 408 23.69 -15.25 -5.38
CA ALA A 408 24.51 -16.21 -6.10
C ALA A 408 23.72 -17.46 -6.43
N ASP A 409 22.92 -17.97 -5.48
CA ASP A 409 22.05 -19.11 -5.67
C ASP A 409 20.95 -18.83 -6.72
N LEU A 410 20.25 -17.70 -6.60
CA LEU A 410 19.29 -17.28 -7.62
C LEU A 410 19.94 -17.22 -9.01
N ALA A 411 21.15 -16.63 -9.12
CA ALA A 411 21.84 -16.51 -10.41
C ALA A 411 22.21 -17.88 -11.02
N ALA A 412 22.45 -18.90 -10.19
CA ALA A 412 22.74 -20.26 -10.65
C ALA A 412 21.48 -21.04 -11.08
N GLU A 413 20.35 -20.80 -10.41
CA GLU A 413 19.08 -21.51 -10.62
C GLU A 413 18.21 -20.97 -11.74
N LEU A 414 18.38 -19.68 -12.08
CA LEU A 414 17.51 -18.99 -13.03
C LEU A 414 17.76 -19.42 -14.49
N GLN A 415 16.68 -19.52 -15.25
CA GLN A 415 16.65 -19.94 -16.63
C GLN A 415 15.94 -18.89 -17.51
N PRO A 416 16.27 -18.81 -18.82
CA PRO A 416 15.51 -17.96 -19.75
C PRO A 416 14.01 -18.28 -19.70
N GLY A 417 13.18 -17.24 -19.66
CA GLY A 417 11.73 -17.35 -19.50
C GLY A 417 11.22 -17.22 -18.06
N ASP A 418 12.10 -17.29 -17.05
CA ASP A 418 11.70 -17.17 -15.63
C ASP A 418 11.14 -15.81 -15.30
N GLN A 419 10.14 -15.81 -14.40
CA GLN A 419 9.56 -14.64 -13.78
C GLN A 419 10.00 -14.57 -12.33
N VAL A 420 10.95 -13.68 -12.00
CA VAL A 420 11.55 -13.55 -10.66
C VAL A 420 10.90 -12.39 -9.92
N VAL A 421 10.29 -12.65 -8.77
CA VAL A 421 9.68 -11.60 -7.95
C VAL A 421 10.38 -11.47 -6.60
N PHE A 422 10.91 -10.29 -6.32
CA PHE A 422 11.45 -9.90 -5.02
C PHE A 422 10.32 -9.35 -4.17
N MET A 423 10.04 -9.98 -3.03
CA MET A 423 8.96 -9.65 -2.11
C MET A 423 9.51 -9.19 -0.77
N SER A 424 9.30 -7.91 -0.42
CA SER A 424 9.72 -7.33 0.85
C SER A 424 9.04 -6.01 1.14
N ASN A 425 8.71 -5.73 2.40
CA ASN A 425 8.31 -4.39 2.85
C ASN A 425 9.52 -3.48 3.19
N GLY A 426 10.75 -3.97 2.99
CA GLY A 426 12.01 -3.25 3.19
C GLY A 426 12.81 -3.06 1.89
N GLY A 427 14.12 -2.83 2.05
CA GLY A 427 15.05 -2.58 0.92
C GLY A 427 15.68 -3.84 0.33
N PHE A 428 15.51 -5.00 0.96
CA PHE A 428 16.04 -6.31 0.58
C PHE A 428 17.57 -6.29 0.28
N GLY A 429 18.36 -5.56 1.08
CA GLY A 429 19.81 -5.50 0.95
C GLY A 429 20.34 -5.17 -0.45
N SER A 430 19.56 -4.54 -1.30
CA SER A 430 19.84 -4.31 -2.73
C SER A 430 20.01 -5.61 -3.55
N ALA A 431 19.53 -6.77 -3.05
CA ALA A 431 19.68 -8.07 -3.70
C ALA A 431 19.18 -8.09 -5.15
N ARG A 432 18.05 -7.41 -5.42
CA ARG A 432 17.51 -7.28 -6.77
C ARG A 432 18.46 -6.58 -7.74
N GLN A 433 19.07 -5.47 -7.33
CA GLN A 433 20.06 -4.75 -8.15
C GLN A 433 21.32 -5.59 -8.37
N LYS A 434 21.79 -6.28 -7.32
CA LYS A 434 22.92 -7.21 -7.39
C LYS A 434 22.65 -8.35 -8.38
N LEU A 435 21.48 -9.01 -8.30
CA LEU A 435 21.07 -10.05 -9.25
C LEU A 435 21.06 -9.53 -10.69
N THR A 436 20.43 -8.36 -10.92
CA THR A 436 20.40 -7.74 -12.24
C THR A 436 21.80 -7.54 -12.81
N GLY A 437 22.72 -7.01 -11.98
CA GLY A 437 24.14 -6.78 -12.38
C GLY A 437 24.89 -8.10 -12.63
N THR A 438 24.65 -9.16 -11.86
CA THR A 438 25.25 -10.48 -12.04
C THR A 438 24.81 -11.11 -13.36
N LEU A 439 23.52 -11.12 -13.64
CA LEU A 439 22.97 -11.65 -14.89
C LEU A 439 23.43 -10.88 -16.14
N GLN A 440 23.71 -9.57 -16.02
CA GLN A 440 24.28 -8.78 -17.09
C GLN A 440 25.75 -9.10 -17.40
N LYS A 441 26.53 -9.52 -16.39
CA LYS A 441 27.97 -9.85 -16.49
C LYS A 441 28.21 -11.28 -16.99
N SER A 442 27.26 -12.18 -16.77
CA SER A 442 27.35 -13.59 -17.20
C SER A 442 27.12 -13.81 -18.71
N ARG A 443 27.03 -12.73 -19.45
CA ARG A 443 26.95 -12.64 -20.91
C ARG A 443 28.19 -11.97 -21.48
#